data_e4f798d7bc6be7ae93a3c1f51f237209
#
_entry.id   e4f798d7bc6be7ae93a3c1f51f237209
#
_cell.length_a   1.000
_cell.length_b   1.000
_cell.length_c   1.000
_cell.angle_alpha   90.00
_cell.angle_beta   90.00
_cell.angle_gamma   90.00
#
_symmetry.space_group_name_H-M   'P 1'
#
loop_
_entity.id
_entity.type
_entity.pdbx_description
1 polymer ?
#
loop_
_entity_poly.entity_id
_entity_poly.type
_entity_poly.pdbx_seq_one_letter_code
_entity_poly.pdbx_strand_id
1 'polypeptide(L)'
;MDNYNLEYVPSDLPDIYKKILNQENFQVSEFSLSNYCMMRERDICQMTAIPVFVNRGFRHGIIWVRKDSNLNSITDLENSKVGIKEYSQTAAVWLRGILLEEYDLHWSSVYWYANKTQRFIPPTEANVKLISGDPEELLINGELDAYVAPRPLDLKKSPKDRVLRPLINNYAEVEKKYFETSGIYPINHCVMIHHDVITKYPELGYSIFKAYSKSKEKALKRKLGATLLPWVDRQWSEIIELFDNDPYPHGLTEPNIKNINKLINYLHEQKLIKVKPTLNDLFPVESHQWRE
;
A
#
# COMPACT_ATOMS: atom_id res chain seq x y z
N MET A 1 11.25 10.00 -24.22
CA MET A 1 12.50 9.87 -23.42
C MET A 1 13.73 9.80 -24.31
N ASP A 2 13.77 10.59 -25.38
CA ASP A 2 14.78 10.42 -26.42
C ASP A 2 16.21 10.81 -26.00
N ASN A 3 16.37 11.45 -24.82
CA ASN A 3 17.67 11.93 -24.32
C ASN A 3 18.22 11.11 -23.13
N TYR A 4 17.53 10.06 -22.67
CA TYR A 4 17.94 9.27 -21.50
C TYR A 4 18.00 7.78 -21.85
N ASN A 5 19.07 7.14 -21.42
CA ASN A 5 19.18 5.68 -21.44
C ASN A 5 18.67 5.14 -20.08
N LEU A 6 17.60 4.34 -20.10
CA LEU A 6 17.06 3.71 -18.91
C LEU A 6 17.48 2.24 -18.88
N GLU A 7 18.19 1.86 -17.82
CA GLU A 7 18.48 0.48 -17.51
C GLU A 7 17.43 -0.04 -16.52
N TYR A 8 16.71 -1.08 -16.91
CA TYR A 8 15.77 -1.75 -16.03
C TYR A 8 16.49 -2.82 -15.19
N VAL A 9 16.50 -2.65 -13.88
CA VAL A 9 17.10 -3.59 -12.92
C VAL A 9 15.98 -4.36 -12.22
N PRO A 10 15.66 -5.59 -12.64
CA PRO A 10 14.64 -6.40 -11.98
C PRO A 10 15.08 -6.74 -10.56
N SER A 11 14.23 -6.44 -9.59
CA SER A 11 14.48 -6.70 -8.17
C SER A 11 13.16 -6.93 -7.44
N ASP A 12 13.19 -7.77 -6.40
CA ASP A 12 12.02 -7.96 -5.55
C ASP A 12 11.79 -6.75 -4.63
N LEU A 13 10.52 -6.44 -4.32
CA LEU A 13 10.16 -5.30 -3.49
C LEU A 13 10.88 -5.25 -2.13
N PRO A 14 11.05 -6.35 -1.38
CA PRO A 14 11.81 -6.33 -0.13
C PRO A 14 13.24 -5.86 -0.31
N ASP A 15 13.90 -6.28 -1.39
CA ASP A 15 15.29 -5.90 -1.69
C ASP A 15 15.38 -4.44 -2.12
N ILE A 16 14.46 -3.96 -2.95
CA ILE A 16 14.34 -2.55 -3.30
C ILE A 16 14.22 -1.70 -2.04
N TYR A 17 13.31 -2.06 -1.14
CA TYR A 17 13.05 -1.29 0.08
C TYR A 17 14.26 -1.28 1.01
N LYS A 18 14.93 -2.42 1.18
CA LYS A 18 16.17 -2.52 1.97
C LYS A 18 17.26 -1.60 1.42
N LYS A 19 17.47 -1.62 0.11
CA LYS A 19 18.45 -0.75 -0.55
C LYS A 19 18.15 0.73 -0.35
N ILE A 20 16.90 1.17 -0.58
CA ILE A 20 16.51 2.57 -0.39
C ILE A 20 16.70 3.01 1.06
N LEU A 21 16.31 2.18 2.03
CA LEU A 21 16.48 2.48 3.46
C LEU A 21 17.97 2.54 3.88
N ASN A 22 18.82 1.75 3.23
CA ASN A 22 20.27 1.79 3.42
C ASN A 22 20.98 2.88 2.59
N GLN A 23 20.20 3.72 1.87
CA GLN A 23 20.74 4.74 0.97
C GLN A 23 21.58 4.15 -0.17
N GLU A 24 21.34 2.90 -0.55
CA GLU A 24 21.93 2.27 -1.72
C GLU A 24 21.20 2.72 -3.00
N ASN A 25 21.97 3.00 -4.05
CA ASN A 25 21.54 3.85 -5.15
C ASN A 25 20.68 3.16 -6.22
N PHE A 26 19.37 3.23 -6.08
CA PHE A 26 18.50 3.31 -7.27
C PHE A 26 18.34 4.79 -7.67
N GLN A 27 18.52 5.09 -8.96
CA GLN A 27 18.28 6.45 -9.48
C GLN A 27 16.78 6.75 -9.55
N VAL A 28 15.99 5.77 -9.92
CA VAL A 28 14.53 5.80 -9.96
C VAL A 28 14.00 4.48 -9.42
N SER A 29 13.01 4.50 -8.55
CA SER A 29 12.42 3.29 -8.00
C SER A 29 10.98 3.52 -7.53
N GLU A 30 10.18 2.45 -7.46
CA GLU A 30 8.96 2.48 -6.64
C GLU A 30 9.29 2.32 -5.16
N PHE A 31 8.46 2.89 -4.30
CA PHE A 31 8.61 2.76 -2.86
C PHE A 31 7.29 2.88 -2.09
N SER A 32 7.29 2.38 -0.86
CA SER A 32 6.18 2.47 0.09
C SER A 32 5.87 3.93 0.44
N LEU A 33 4.63 4.38 0.19
CA LEU A 33 4.24 5.77 0.44
C LEU A 33 4.28 6.12 1.94
N SER A 34 3.85 5.21 2.84
CA SER A 34 3.94 5.45 4.29
C SER A 34 5.39 5.57 4.76
N ASN A 35 6.27 4.66 4.30
CA ASN A 35 7.68 4.72 4.67
C ASN A 35 8.34 5.99 4.10
N TYR A 36 7.99 6.40 2.89
CA TYR A 36 8.45 7.67 2.31
C TYR A 36 8.05 8.87 3.19
N CYS A 37 6.77 8.99 3.58
CA CYS A 37 6.32 10.05 4.48
C CYS A 37 7.09 10.05 5.80
N MET A 38 7.34 8.85 6.38
CA MET A 38 8.11 8.70 7.62
C MET A 38 9.57 9.09 7.46
N MET A 39 10.19 8.79 6.30
CA MET A 39 11.57 9.19 6.01
C MET A 39 11.70 10.70 5.77
N ARG A 40 10.72 11.31 5.10
CA ARG A 40 10.69 12.76 4.88
C ARG A 40 10.52 13.53 6.18
N GLU A 41 9.61 13.09 7.05
CA GLU A 41 9.40 13.72 8.36
C GLU A 41 10.66 13.65 9.25
N ARG A 42 11.48 12.61 9.07
CA ARG A 42 12.75 12.42 9.83
C ARG A 42 13.98 13.01 9.15
N ASP A 43 13.81 13.62 7.97
CA ASP A 43 14.89 14.16 7.15
C ASP A 43 16.03 13.13 6.84
N ILE A 44 15.62 11.89 6.57
CA ILE A 44 16.53 10.79 6.23
C ILE A 44 16.36 10.26 4.81
N CYS A 45 15.59 10.95 3.96
CA CYS A 45 15.28 10.51 2.61
C CYS A 45 16.11 11.25 1.56
N GLN A 46 16.91 10.51 0.78
CA GLN A 46 17.68 11.06 -0.34
C GLN A 46 16.93 11.03 -1.68
N MET A 47 15.65 10.69 -1.65
CA MET A 47 14.81 10.60 -2.84
C MET A 47 13.59 11.52 -2.71
N THR A 48 13.10 11.98 -3.85
CA THR A 48 11.87 12.77 -3.95
C THR A 48 10.83 11.98 -4.75
N ALA A 49 9.61 11.89 -4.24
CA ALA A 49 8.51 11.25 -4.97
C ALA A 49 8.01 12.15 -6.10
N ILE A 50 7.65 11.53 -7.21
CA ILE A 50 6.83 12.15 -8.25
C ILE A 50 5.40 11.57 -8.16
N PRO A 51 4.36 12.28 -8.63
CA PRO A 51 2.97 11.85 -8.45
C PRO A 51 2.57 10.73 -9.42
N VAL A 52 3.34 9.63 -9.39
CA VAL A 52 3.09 8.38 -10.10
C VAL A 52 2.81 7.30 -9.06
N PHE A 53 1.59 6.77 -9.06
CA PHE A 53 1.10 5.83 -8.05
C PHE A 53 0.89 4.44 -8.67
N VAL A 54 1.92 3.62 -8.60
CA VAL A 54 2.00 2.32 -9.29
C VAL A 54 1.30 1.17 -8.58
N ASN A 55 0.95 1.35 -7.30
CA ASN A 55 0.28 0.32 -6.52
C ASN A 55 -0.81 0.92 -5.63
N ARG A 56 -2.01 0.36 -5.74
CA ARG A 56 -3.17 0.67 -4.90
C ARG A 56 -3.87 -0.62 -4.50
N GLY A 57 -4.71 -0.55 -3.50
CA GLY A 57 -5.57 -1.68 -3.15
C GLY A 57 -6.39 -1.42 -1.90
N PHE A 58 -7.58 -1.97 -1.87
CA PHE A 58 -8.44 -2.00 -0.70
C PHE A 58 -7.85 -2.85 0.44
N ARG A 59 -8.43 -2.75 1.64
CA ARG A 59 -7.82 -3.32 2.85
C ARG A 59 -8.73 -4.24 3.66
N HIS A 60 -10.00 -4.32 3.35
CA HIS A 60 -10.91 -5.19 4.08
C HIS A 60 -10.63 -6.67 3.79
N GLY A 61 -10.23 -6.99 2.56
CA GLY A 61 -9.94 -8.35 2.13
C GLY A 61 -8.54 -8.87 2.48
N ILE A 62 -7.70 -8.11 3.24
CA ILE A 62 -6.34 -8.53 3.57
C ILE A 62 -6.18 -9.15 4.97
N ILE A 63 -7.26 -9.28 5.71
CA ILE A 63 -7.27 -9.92 7.04
C ILE A 63 -7.64 -11.38 6.86
N TRP A 64 -6.77 -12.26 7.31
CA TRP A 64 -6.89 -13.71 7.15
C TRP A 64 -7.05 -14.38 8.49
N VAL A 65 -7.94 -15.36 8.54
CA VAL A 65 -8.17 -16.21 9.70
C VAL A 65 -8.17 -17.67 9.24
N ARG A 66 -8.00 -18.60 10.17
CA ARG A 66 -8.19 -20.03 9.86
C ARG A 66 -9.65 -20.30 9.50
N LYS A 67 -9.90 -21.30 8.67
CA LYS A 67 -11.26 -21.71 8.28
C LYS A 67 -12.13 -22.12 9.48
N ASP A 68 -11.52 -22.69 10.51
CA ASP A 68 -12.16 -23.11 11.75
C ASP A 68 -12.21 -22.00 12.84
N SER A 69 -11.79 -20.79 12.52
CA SER A 69 -11.82 -19.64 13.44
C SER A 69 -13.26 -19.19 13.71
N ASN A 70 -13.50 -18.79 14.96
CA ASN A 70 -14.74 -18.18 15.40
C ASN A 70 -14.84 -16.69 15.08
N LEU A 71 -13.74 -16.05 14.61
CA LEU A 71 -13.76 -14.65 14.19
C LEU A 71 -14.51 -14.52 12.85
N ASN A 72 -15.52 -13.65 12.80
CA ASN A 72 -16.38 -13.47 11.65
C ASN A 72 -16.63 -12.00 11.27
N SER A 73 -16.23 -11.08 12.13
CA SER A 73 -16.34 -9.63 11.92
C SER A 73 -15.04 -8.91 12.26
N ILE A 74 -14.91 -7.68 11.79
CA ILE A 74 -13.74 -6.83 12.11
C ILE A 74 -13.69 -6.53 13.61
N THR A 75 -14.82 -6.33 14.26
CA THR A 75 -14.88 -6.03 15.70
C THR A 75 -14.39 -7.20 16.56
N ASP A 76 -14.41 -8.43 16.04
CA ASP A 76 -13.88 -9.60 16.74
C ASP A 76 -12.34 -9.56 16.87
N LEU A 77 -11.66 -8.63 16.18
CA LEU A 77 -10.22 -8.43 16.32
C LEU A 77 -9.84 -7.72 17.61
N GLU A 78 -10.78 -7.16 18.35
CA GLU A 78 -10.51 -6.56 19.64
C GLU A 78 -9.91 -7.61 20.60
N ASN A 79 -8.79 -7.27 21.23
CA ASN A 79 -8.00 -8.17 22.08
C ASN A 79 -7.48 -9.45 21.40
N SER A 80 -7.56 -9.55 20.06
CA SER A 80 -7.02 -10.69 19.30
C SER A 80 -5.54 -10.53 18.99
N LYS A 81 -4.84 -11.65 18.80
CA LYS A 81 -3.44 -11.73 18.38
C LYS A 81 -3.36 -11.68 16.86
N VAL A 82 -2.97 -10.54 16.32
CA VAL A 82 -2.94 -10.31 14.88
C VAL A 82 -1.50 -10.26 14.36
N GLY A 83 -1.15 -11.19 13.50
CA GLY A 83 0.16 -11.27 12.85
C GLY A 83 0.32 -10.22 11.75
N ILE A 84 1.54 -9.69 11.61
CA ILE A 84 1.90 -8.71 10.59
C ILE A 84 3.40 -8.80 10.33
N LYS A 85 3.84 -8.69 9.06
CA LYS A 85 5.29 -8.74 8.76
C LYS A 85 6.00 -7.46 9.20
N GLU A 86 5.40 -6.32 8.89
CA GLU A 86 6.00 -5.00 9.10
C GLU A 86 4.94 -4.02 9.59
N TYR A 87 5.13 -3.46 10.81
CA TYR A 87 4.14 -2.58 11.43
C TYR A 87 3.93 -1.28 10.65
N SER A 88 5.01 -0.70 10.07
CA SER A 88 4.96 0.53 9.29
C SER A 88 4.57 0.33 7.82
N GLN A 89 4.29 -0.91 7.40
CA GLN A 89 3.87 -1.22 6.02
C GLN A 89 2.62 -0.42 5.63
N THR A 90 2.62 0.20 4.46
CA THR A 90 1.50 1.07 4.01
C THR A 90 0.14 0.37 4.09
N ALA A 91 0.07 -0.90 3.71
CA ALA A 91 -1.17 -1.68 3.80
C ALA A 91 -1.70 -1.78 5.23
N ALA A 92 -0.80 -1.92 6.21
CA ALA A 92 -1.15 -2.04 7.62
C ALA A 92 -1.52 -0.68 8.24
N VAL A 93 -0.85 0.40 7.83
CA VAL A 93 -1.22 1.76 8.23
C VAL A 93 -2.64 2.09 7.76
N TRP A 94 -2.93 1.82 6.48
CA TRP A 94 -4.27 1.97 5.92
C TRP A 94 -5.31 1.13 6.68
N LEU A 95 -5.01 -0.16 6.90
CA LEU A 95 -5.93 -1.03 7.60
C LEU A 95 -6.26 -0.49 8.99
N ARG A 96 -5.25 -0.18 9.81
CA ARG A 96 -5.49 0.33 11.18
C ARG A 96 -6.29 1.64 11.21
N GLY A 97 -6.08 2.53 10.22
CA GLY A 97 -6.89 3.73 10.08
C GLY A 97 -8.35 3.42 9.75
N ILE A 98 -8.59 2.47 8.83
CA ILE A 98 -9.93 2.02 8.47
C ILE A 98 -10.62 1.30 9.64
N LEU A 99 -9.89 0.47 10.40
CA LEU A 99 -10.44 -0.19 11.60
C LEU A 99 -10.99 0.82 12.60
N LEU A 100 -10.27 1.92 12.83
CA LEU A 100 -10.73 2.98 13.73
C LEU A 100 -11.90 3.75 13.13
N GLU A 101 -11.78 4.20 11.87
CA GLU A 101 -12.74 5.13 11.26
C GLU A 101 -14.09 4.48 10.93
N GLU A 102 -14.08 3.24 10.41
CA GLU A 102 -15.29 2.57 9.92
C GLU A 102 -15.90 1.61 10.96
N TYR A 103 -15.11 1.14 11.94
CA TYR A 103 -15.53 0.09 12.87
C TYR A 103 -15.34 0.46 14.34
N ASP A 104 -14.89 1.68 14.63
CA ASP A 104 -14.57 2.16 16.00
C ASP A 104 -13.61 1.22 16.76
N LEU A 105 -12.79 0.48 16.02
CA LEU A 105 -11.80 -0.44 16.57
C LEU A 105 -10.42 0.24 16.63
N HIS A 106 -10.03 0.67 17.82
CA HIS A 106 -8.76 1.35 18.02
C HIS A 106 -7.58 0.37 17.82
N TRP A 107 -6.55 0.81 17.10
CA TRP A 107 -5.38 -0.03 16.79
C TRP A 107 -4.61 -0.50 18.04
N SER A 108 -4.72 0.18 19.18
CA SER A 108 -4.10 -0.25 20.45
C SER A 108 -4.92 -1.31 21.20
N SER A 109 -6.17 -1.57 20.80
CA SER A 109 -6.95 -2.68 21.38
C SER A 109 -6.66 -4.03 20.75
N VAL A 110 -5.79 -4.05 19.73
CA VAL A 110 -5.33 -5.27 19.05
C VAL A 110 -3.90 -5.60 19.47
N TYR A 111 -3.60 -6.88 19.76
CA TYR A 111 -2.24 -7.35 20.04
C TYR A 111 -1.52 -7.69 18.73
N TRP A 112 -0.66 -6.78 18.27
CA TRP A 112 0.08 -6.95 17.02
C TRP A 112 1.32 -7.80 17.22
N TYR A 113 1.49 -8.83 16.41
CA TYR A 113 2.67 -9.70 16.40
C TYR A 113 3.45 -9.45 15.12
N ALA A 114 4.56 -8.73 15.21
CA ALA A 114 5.36 -8.28 14.09
C ALA A 114 6.74 -8.97 14.04
N ASN A 115 7.33 -9.14 12.85
CA ASN A 115 8.67 -9.69 12.72
C ASN A 115 9.68 -8.87 13.52
N LYS A 116 10.76 -9.51 14.03
CA LYS A 116 11.83 -8.82 14.78
C LYS A 116 12.47 -7.68 13.99
N THR A 117 12.65 -7.83 12.69
CA THR A 117 13.23 -6.80 11.84
C THR A 117 12.12 -5.86 11.37
N GLN A 118 12.11 -4.67 11.90
CA GLN A 118 11.19 -3.60 11.53
C GLN A 118 11.97 -2.45 10.88
N ARG A 119 11.42 -1.85 9.84
CA ARG A 119 12.00 -0.66 9.18
C ARG A 119 11.97 0.56 10.08
N PHE A 120 10.89 0.70 10.82
CA PHE A 120 10.70 1.75 11.81
C PHE A 120 10.21 1.13 13.11
N ILE A 121 10.69 1.64 14.22
CA ILE A 121 10.28 1.18 15.55
C ILE A 121 8.80 1.50 15.72
N PRO A 122 7.96 0.51 16.04
CA PRO A 122 6.56 0.75 16.38
C PRO A 122 6.43 1.71 17.57
N PRO A 123 5.37 2.55 17.63
CA PRO A 123 5.13 3.43 18.76
C PRO A 123 4.85 2.62 20.02
N THR A 124 5.22 3.18 21.16
CA THR A 124 5.08 2.53 22.49
C THR A 124 3.63 2.31 22.89
N GLU A 125 2.72 3.14 22.37
CA GLU A 125 1.28 3.04 22.60
C GLU A 125 0.63 1.88 21.84
N ALA A 126 1.32 1.34 20.85
CA ALA A 126 0.85 0.18 20.12
C ALA A 126 1.21 -1.11 20.88
N ASN A 127 0.26 -2.00 21.05
CA ASN A 127 0.49 -3.32 21.64
C ASN A 127 1.24 -4.23 20.65
N VAL A 128 2.52 -3.95 20.40
CA VAL A 128 3.35 -4.69 19.44
C VAL A 128 4.32 -5.62 20.15
N LYS A 129 4.22 -6.91 19.86
CA LYS A 129 5.19 -7.92 20.25
C LYS A 129 6.03 -8.34 19.03
N LEU A 130 7.35 -8.19 19.17
CA LEU A 130 8.27 -8.63 18.12
C LEU A 130 8.53 -10.14 18.23
N ILE A 131 8.33 -10.87 17.15
CA ILE A 131 8.40 -12.32 17.08
C ILE A 131 9.45 -12.82 16.09
N SER A 132 9.95 -14.02 16.33
CA SER A 132 10.72 -14.80 15.38
C SER A 132 9.78 -15.80 14.69
N GLY A 133 9.93 -16.01 13.41
CA GLY A 133 9.07 -16.88 12.60
C GLY A 133 8.13 -16.10 11.68
N ASP A 134 7.49 -16.83 10.78
CA ASP A 134 6.55 -16.24 9.82
C ASP A 134 5.16 -16.12 10.46
N PRO A 135 4.55 -14.92 10.50
CA PRO A 135 3.22 -14.74 11.08
C PRO A 135 2.12 -15.58 10.41
N GLU A 136 2.28 -15.94 9.13
CA GLU A 136 1.33 -16.84 8.45
C GLU A 136 1.41 -18.27 9.01
N GLU A 137 2.63 -18.76 9.23
CA GLU A 137 2.82 -20.10 9.85
C GLU A 137 2.29 -20.14 11.27
N LEU A 138 2.50 -19.07 12.07
CA LEU A 138 1.97 -18.99 13.43
C LEU A 138 0.44 -18.95 13.45
N LEU A 139 -0.20 -18.30 12.47
CA LEU A 139 -1.65 -18.36 12.29
C LEU A 139 -2.11 -19.79 11.95
N ILE A 140 -1.45 -20.44 11.00
CA ILE A 140 -1.79 -21.83 10.57
C ILE A 140 -1.69 -22.80 11.75
N ASN A 141 -0.69 -22.60 12.62
CA ASN A 141 -0.46 -23.43 13.81
C ASN A 141 -1.40 -23.07 14.98
N GLY A 142 -2.22 -22.00 14.87
CA GLY A 142 -3.16 -21.59 15.91
C GLY A 142 -2.54 -20.78 17.04
N GLU A 143 -1.34 -20.25 16.88
CA GLU A 143 -0.65 -19.39 17.83
C GLU A 143 -1.12 -17.93 17.72
N LEU A 144 -1.62 -17.54 16.54
CA LEU A 144 -2.27 -16.26 16.26
C LEU A 144 -3.74 -16.48 15.86
N ASP A 145 -4.54 -15.44 16.05
CA ASP A 145 -5.97 -15.45 15.75
C ASP A 145 -6.25 -14.97 14.31
N ALA A 146 -5.44 -14.02 13.82
CA ALA A 146 -5.53 -13.49 12.47
C ALA A 146 -4.15 -13.10 11.93
N TYR A 147 -4.07 -12.88 10.61
CA TYR A 147 -2.88 -12.41 9.91
C TYR A 147 -3.25 -11.36 8.85
N VAL A 148 -2.49 -10.28 8.79
CA VAL A 148 -2.67 -9.20 7.82
C VAL A 148 -1.64 -9.33 6.71
N ALA A 149 -2.11 -9.70 5.52
CA ALA A 149 -1.28 -9.80 4.34
C ALA A 149 -2.09 -9.56 3.06
N PRO A 150 -1.59 -8.79 2.09
CA PRO A 150 -2.26 -8.64 0.79
C PRO A 150 -2.40 -9.98 0.04
N ARG A 151 -1.43 -10.88 0.18
CA ARG A 151 -1.40 -12.19 -0.49
C ARG A 151 -0.67 -13.21 0.38
N PRO A 152 -1.37 -13.95 1.25
CA PRO A 152 -0.76 -15.04 2.01
C PRO A 152 -0.29 -16.16 1.09
N LEU A 153 0.72 -16.91 1.52
CA LEU A 153 1.27 -18.03 0.76
C LEU A 153 0.26 -19.17 0.62
N ASP A 154 -0.64 -19.33 1.59
CA ASP A 154 -1.72 -20.33 1.56
C ASP A 154 -2.58 -20.23 0.28
N LEU A 155 -2.72 -19.01 -0.31
CA LEU A 155 -3.43 -18.83 -1.57
C LEU A 155 -2.76 -19.50 -2.78
N LYS A 156 -1.48 -19.84 -2.69
CA LYS A 156 -0.77 -20.59 -3.75
C LYS A 156 -1.15 -22.07 -3.77
N LYS A 157 -1.74 -22.57 -2.67
CA LYS A 157 -2.22 -23.94 -2.58
C LYS A 157 -3.50 -24.13 -3.40
N SER A 158 -3.79 -25.37 -3.77
CA SER A 158 -5.09 -25.74 -4.34
C SER A 158 -6.23 -25.32 -3.40
N PRO A 159 -7.38 -24.82 -3.88
CA PRO A 159 -8.47 -24.35 -3.02
C PRO A 159 -8.92 -25.30 -1.92
N LYS A 160 -8.88 -26.63 -2.20
CA LYS A 160 -9.22 -27.67 -1.21
C LYS A 160 -8.19 -27.81 -0.08
N ASP A 161 -6.93 -27.43 -0.34
CA ASP A 161 -5.82 -27.57 0.59
C ASP A 161 -5.54 -26.29 1.39
N ARG A 162 -6.29 -25.21 1.09
CA ARG A 162 -6.19 -23.94 1.81
C ARG A 162 -6.81 -24.07 3.19
N VAL A 163 -6.11 -23.58 4.19
CA VAL A 163 -6.56 -23.57 5.59
C VAL A 163 -6.99 -22.18 6.06
N LEU A 164 -6.65 -21.14 5.28
CA LEU A 164 -7.03 -19.77 5.57
C LEU A 164 -8.27 -19.33 4.75
N ARG A 165 -9.01 -18.38 5.31
CA ARG A 165 -10.07 -17.63 4.63
C ARG A 165 -9.95 -16.14 4.96
N PRO A 166 -10.47 -15.24 4.12
CA PRO A 166 -10.66 -13.86 4.54
C PRO A 166 -11.53 -13.79 5.80
N LEU A 167 -11.25 -12.84 6.70
CA LEU A 167 -12.13 -12.56 7.84
C LEU A 167 -13.52 -12.16 7.35
N ILE A 168 -13.58 -11.27 6.36
CA ILE A 168 -14.81 -10.82 5.72
C ILE A 168 -14.98 -11.57 4.39
N ASN A 169 -15.94 -12.46 4.30
CA ASN A 169 -16.15 -13.26 3.09
C ASN A 169 -16.60 -12.44 1.87
N ASN A 170 -17.43 -11.42 2.09
CA ASN A 170 -17.94 -10.51 1.06
C ASN A 170 -17.14 -9.19 0.99
N TYR A 171 -15.83 -9.27 1.23
CA TYR A 171 -14.97 -8.07 1.27
C TYR A 171 -15.06 -7.19 0.02
N ALA A 172 -15.29 -7.76 -1.17
CA ALA A 172 -15.40 -6.99 -2.40
C ALA A 172 -16.59 -6.02 -2.38
N GLU A 173 -17.75 -6.43 -1.84
CA GLU A 173 -18.93 -5.58 -1.66
C GLU A 173 -18.68 -4.50 -0.61
N VAL A 174 -18.00 -4.87 0.50
CA VAL A 174 -17.64 -3.93 1.56
C VAL A 174 -16.67 -2.88 1.02
N GLU A 175 -15.66 -3.28 0.25
CA GLU A 175 -14.68 -2.39 -0.37
C GLU A 175 -15.30 -1.46 -1.42
N LYS A 176 -16.26 -1.96 -2.21
CA LYS A 176 -17.04 -1.14 -3.14
C LYS A 176 -17.82 -0.06 -2.39
N LYS A 177 -18.57 -0.44 -1.35
CA LYS A 177 -19.32 0.49 -0.53
C LYS A 177 -18.41 1.52 0.16
N TYR A 178 -17.27 1.08 0.70
CA TYR A 178 -16.28 1.97 1.28
C TYR A 178 -15.80 3.02 0.27
N PHE A 179 -15.52 2.61 -0.97
CA PHE A 179 -15.13 3.55 -2.02
C PHE A 179 -16.25 4.51 -2.39
N GLU A 180 -17.49 4.03 -2.57
CA GLU A 180 -18.65 4.85 -2.89
C GLU A 180 -18.94 5.92 -1.83
N THR A 181 -18.70 5.63 -0.54
CA THR A 181 -18.93 6.56 0.57
C THR A 181 -17.74 7.47 0.83
N SER A 182 -16.52 6.94 0.81
CA SER A 182 -15.31 7.68 1.17
C SER A 182 -14.59 8.30 -0.02
N GLY A 183 -14.75 7.78 -1.23
CA GLY A 183 -13.94 8.12 -2.40
C GLY A 183 -12.46 7.73 -2.25
N ILE A 184 -12.13 6.83 -1.30
CA ILE A 184 -10.76 6.44 -1.01
C ILE A 184 -10.42 5.08 -1.66
N TYR A 185 -9.46 5.10 -2.58
CA TYR A 185 -8.80 3.89 -3.07
C TYR A 185 -7.34 3.92 -2.63
N PRO A 186 -6.97 3.20 -1.55
CA PRO A 186 -5.70 3.35 -0.85
C PRO A 186 -4.46 3.27 -1.74
N ILE A 187 -3.67 4.34 -1.76
CA ILE A 187 -2.37 4.38 -2.44
C ILE A 187 -1.33 3.68 -1.55
N ASN A 188 -0.59 2.72 -2.13
CA ASN A 188 0.47 2.02 -1.42
C ASN A 188 1.86 2.52 -1.77
N HIS A 189 2.14 2.64 -3.07
CA HIS A 189 3.46 2.98 -3.57
C HIS A 189 3.41 4.18 -4.49
N CYS A 190 4.49 4.95 -4.45
CA CYS A 190 4.81 6.01 -5.41
C CYS A 190 6.15 5.73 -6.09
N VAL A 191 6.41 6.43 -7.19
CA VAL A 191 7.73 6.44 -7.84
C VAL A 191 8.57 7.56 -7.25
N MET A 192 9.82 7.25 -6.92
CA MET A 192 10.79 8.20 -6.38
C MET A 192 12.01 8.32 -7.29
N ILE A 193 12.63 9.51 -7.27
CA ILE A 193 13.86 9.84 -8.01
C ILE A 193 14.89 10.34 -7.00
N HIS A 194 16.15 9.88 -7.12
CA HIS A 194 17.24 10.32 -6.27
C HIS A 194 17.51 11.83 -6.45
N HIS A 195 17.81 12.54 -5.35
CA HIS A 195 18.00 13.99 -5.33
C HIS A 195 19.07 14.46 -6.32
N ASP A 196 20.23 13.75 -6.39
CA ASP A 196 21.30 14.11 -7.32
C ASP A 196 20.86 14.01 -8.77
N VAL A 197 19.99 13.04 -9.07
CA VAL A 197 19.48 12.81 -10.43
C VAL A 197 18.49 13.90 -10.84
N ILE A 198 17.52 14.23 -9.98
CA ILE A 198 16.51 15.26 -10.28
C ILE A 198 17.15 16.67 -10.28
N THR A 199 18.17 16.90 -9.46
CA THR A 199 18.93 18.16 -9.46
C THR A 199 19.73 18.32 -10.74
N LYS A 200 20.36 17.24 -11.22
CA LYS A 200 21.17 17.27 -12.46
C LYS A 200 20.30 17.32 -13.72
N TYR A 201 19.11 16.71 -13.67
CA TYR A 201 18.20 16.57 -14.80
C TYR A 201 16.76 16.95 -14.38
N PRO A 202 16.46 18.24 -14.20
CA PRO A 202 15.15 18.69 -13.66
C PRO A 202 13.94 18.21 -14.48
N GLU A 203 14.07 18.12 -15.81
CA GLU A 203 12.99 17.67 -16.69
C GLU A 203 12.76 16.14 -16.66
N LEU A 204 13.67 15.37 -16.04
CA LEU A 204 13.56 13.91 -15.97
C LEU A 204 12.29 13.47 -15.22
N GLY A 205 11.93 14.17 -14.14
CA GLY A 205 10.75 13.88 -13.36
C GLY A 205 9.48 13.87 -14.22
N TYR A 206 9.28 14.91 -15.04
CA TYR A 206 8.14 14.99 -15.93
C TYR A 206 8.21 13.94 -17.05
N SER A 207 9.40 13.68 -17.59
CA SER A 207 9.60 12.65 -18.63
C SER A 207 9.23 11.25 -18.13
N ILE A 208 9.59 10.92 -16.86
CA ILE A 208 9.20 9.67 -16.21
C ILE A 208 7.69 9.62 -15.99
N PHE A 209 7.08 10.70 -15.47
CA PHE A 209 5.64 10.81 -15.30
C PHE A 209 4.89 10.49 -16.61
N LYS A 210 5.27 11.13 -17.72
CA LYS A 210 4.66 10.88 -19.05
C LYS A 210 4.88 9.45 -19.52
N ALA A 211 6.03 8.85 -19.24
CA ALA A 211 6.30 7.47 -19.63
C ALA A 211 5.42 6.48 -18.87
N TYR A 212 5.21 6.68 -17.56
CA TYR A 212 4.28 5.86 -16.78
C TYR A 212 2.83 6.04 -17.24
N SER A 213 2.38 7.28 -17.49
CA SER A 213 1.04 7.56 -18.03
C SER A 213 0.80 6.83 -19.35
N LYS A 214 1.75 6.92 -20.29
CA LYS A 214 1.66 6.21 -21.58
C LYS A 214 1.71 4.68 -21.41
N SER A 215 2.48 4.18 -20.46
CA SER A 215 2.54 2.75 -20.16
C SER A 215 1.22 2.25 -19.58
N LYS A 216 0.61 3.02 -18.66
CA LYS A 216 -0.72 2.76 -18.09
C LYS A 216 -1.78 2.68 -19.20
N GLU A 217 -1.84 3.69 -20.07
CA GLU A 217 -2.78 3.72 -21.19
C GLU A 217 -2.67 2.45 -22.06
N LYS A 218 -1.44 2.04 -22.39
CA LYS A 218 -1.21 0.80 -23.15
C LYS A 218 -1.65 -0.45 -22.37
N ALA A 219 -1.42 -0.50 -21.08
CA ALA A 219 -1.82 -1.63 -20.23
C ALA A 219 -3.35 -1.74 -20.13
N LEU A 220 -4.05 -0.62 -19.98
CA LEU A 220 -5.51 -0.58 -19.95
C LEU A 220 -6.12 -1.04 -21.28
N LYS A 221 -5.59 -0.54 -22.41
CA LYS A 221 -6.02 -1.00 -23.75
C LYS A 221 -5.80 -2.50 -23.97
N ARG A 222 -4.71 -3.08 -23.45
CA ARG A 222 -4.46 -4.53 -23.54
C ARG A 222 -5.42 -5.35 -22.70
N LYS A 223 -5.85 -4.88 -21.54
CA LYS A 223 -6.80 -5.61 -20.67
C LYS A 223 -8.16 -5.76 -21.32
N LEU A 224 -8.62 -4.78 -22.08
CA LEU A 224 -9.88 -4.89 -22.86
C LEU A 224 -9.85 -6.00 -23.91
N GLY A 225 -8.67 -6.47 -24.32
CA GLY A 225 -8.50 -7.61 -25.22
C GLY A 225 -8.02 -8.90 -24.55
N ALA A 226 -7.89 -8.94 -23.22
CA ALA A 226 -7.36 -10.11 -22.52
C ALA A 226 -8.44 -11.17 -22.31
N THR A 227 -8.29 -12.33 -22.92
CA THR A 227 -9.27 -13.44 -22.88
C THR A 227 -8.90 -14.54 -21.86
N LEU A 228 -7.93 -14.30 -20.98
CA LEU A 228 -7.44 -15.31 -20.04
C LEU A 228 -8.39 -15.61 -18.86
N LEU A 229 -9.30 -14.69 -18.54
CA LEU A 229 -10.26 -14.83 -17.46
C LEU A 229 -11.69 -14.85 -18.02
N PRO A 230 -12.54 -15.83 -17.64
CA PRO A 230 -13.85 -16.05 -18.26
C PRO A 230 -14.81 -14.85 -18.15
N TRP A 231 -14.67 -14.02 -17.12
CA TRP A 231 -15.61 -12.90 -16.86
C TRP A 231 -14.90 -11.54 -16.80
N VAL A 232 -13.72 -11.42 -17.40
CA VAL A 232 -12.91 -10.21 -17.34
C VAL A 232 -13.63 -8.97 -17.87
N ASP A 233 -14.37 -9.10 -18.97
CA ASP A 233 -15.04 -7.96 -19.59
C ASP A 233 -16.15 -7.38 -18.68
N ARG A 234 -16.93 -8.24 -18.01
CA ARG A 234 -17.94 -7.82 -17.05
C ARG A 234 -17.30 -7.16 -15.83
N GLN A 235 -16.29 -7.81 -15.24
CA GLN A 235 -15.57 -7.28 -14.08
C GLN A 235 -14.90 -5.96 -14.42
N TRP A 236 -14.36 -5.84 -15.63
CA TRP A 236 -13.73 -4.62 -16.08
C TRP A 236 -14.74 -3.49 -16.27
N SER A 237 -15.91 -3.76 -16.84
CA SER A 237 -16.98 -2.77 -16.97
C SER A 237 -17.45 -2.23 -15.61
N GLU A 238 -17.62 -3.12 -14.62
CA GLU A 238 -17.98 -2.73 -13.25
C GLU A 238 -16.89 -1.85 -12.60
N ILE A 239 -15.61 -2.15 -12.84
CA ILE A 239 -14.47 -1.34 -12.32
C ILE A 239 -14.44 0.03 -12.99
N ILE A 240 -14.57 0.08 -14.31
CA ILE A 240 -14.54 1.35 -15.07
C ILE A 240 -15.69 2.27 -14.65
N GLU A 241 -16.89 1.71 -14.45
CA GLU A 241 -18.04 2.46 -13.94
C GLU A 241 -17.79 3.00 -12.53
N LEU A 242 -17.26 2.16 -11.62
CA LEU A 242 -16.98 2.54 -10.24
C LEU A 242 -15.92 3.65 -10.12
N PHE A 243 -14.90 3.64 -10.98
CA PHE A 243 -13.75 4.56 -10.92
C PHE A 243 -13.79 5.68 -11.98
N ASP A 244 -14.94 5.94 -12.59
CA ASP A 244 -15.09 6.95 -13.62
C ASP A 244 -13.99 6.88 -14.70
N ASN A 245 -13.85 5.69 -15.30
CA ASN A 245 -12.91 5.34 -16.36
C ASN A 245 -11.42 5.21 -15.98
N ASP A 246 -10.98 5.64 -14.80
CA ASP A 246 -9.57 5.51 -14.41
C ASP A 246 -9.37 5.05 -12.96
N PRO A 247 -9.17 3.74 -12.70
CA PRO A 247 -8.87 3.23 -11.36
C PRO A 247 -7.46 3.58 -10.86
N TYR A 248 -6.57 4.08 -11.72
CA TYR A 248 -5.17 4.34 -11.39
C TYR A 248 -4.70 5.74 -11.81
N PRO A 249 -5.39 6.83 -11.44
CA PRO A 249 -4.98 8.16 -11.86
C PRO A 249 -3.60 8.51 -11.32
N HIS A 250 -2.73 9.07 -12.17
CA HIS A 250 -1.49 9.71 -11.78
C HIS A 250 -1.70 11.22 -11.64
N GLY A 251 -0.70 11.93 -11.11
CA GLY A 251 -0.79 13.36 -10.81
C GLY A 251 -1.39 13.65 -9.43
N LEU A 252 -1.22 14.89 -8.97
CA LEU A 252 -1.87 15.40 -7.77
C LEU A 252 -3.29 15.86 -8.11
N THR A 253 -4.14 14.91 -8.52
CA THR A 253 -5.57 15.12 -8.72
C THR A 253 -6.28 15.20 -7.37
N GLU A 254 -7.48 15.75 -7.33
CA GLU A 254 -8.26 15.85 -6.09
C GLU A 254 -8.43 14.50 -5.36
N PRO A 255 -8.81 13.38 -6.04
CA PRO A 255 -8.86 12.07 -5.40
C PRO A 255 -7.50 11.61 -4.84
N ASN A 256 -6.40 11.87 -5.54
CA ASN A 256 -5.06 11.49 -5.08
C ASN A 256 -4.63 12.31 -3.85
N ILE A 257 -4.87 13.62 -3.86
CA ILE A 257 -4.61 14.50 -2.72
C ILE A 257 -5.42 14.05 -1.51
N LYS A 258 -6.69 13.70 -1.68
CA LYS A 258 -7.55 13.16 -0.62
C LYS A 258 -6.96 11.88 -0.02
N ASN A 259 -6.51 10.93 -0.87
CA ASN A 259 -5.86 9.71 -0.43
C ASN A 259 -4.56 9.96 0.35
N ILE A 260 -3.69 10.83 -0.17
CA ILE A 260 -2.40 11.16 0.47
C ILE A 260 -2.64 11.81 1.83
N ASN A 261 -3.52 12.80 1.92
CA ASN A 261 -3.86 13.48 3.16
C ASN A 261 -4.48 12.51 4.18
N LYS A 262 -5.32 11.57 3.75
CA LYS A 262 -5.88 10.54 4.62
C LYS A 262 -4.77 9.63 5.17
N LEU A 263 -3.83 9.18 4.36
CA LEU A 263 -2.69 8.38 4.81
C LEU A 263 -1.81 9.14 5.81
N ILE A 264 -1.53 10.42 5.56
CA ILE A 264 -0.76 11.29 6.48
C ILE A 264 -1.49 11.41 7.83
N ASN A 265 -2.82 11.59 7.81
CA ASN A 265 -3.61 11.61 9.03
C ASN A 265 -3.50 10.31 9.80
N TYR A 266 -3.64 9.16 9.15
CA TYR A 266 -3.49 7.84 9.77
C TYR A 266 -2.09 7.60 10.33
N LEU A 267 -1.04 8.05 9.64
CA LEU A 267 0.33 7.97 10.15
C LEU A 267 0.50 8.77 11.45
N HIS A 268 -0.06 9.97 11.50
CA HIS A 268 -0.01 10.84 12.67
C HIS A 268 -0.84 10.29 13.84
N GLU A 269 -2.08 9.86 13.60
CA GLU A 269 -2.96 9.26 14.61
C GLU A 269 -2.35 7.98 15.22
N GLN A 270 -1.68 7.18 14.38
CA GLN A 270 -0.97 5.97 14.80
C GLN A 270 0.42 6.25 15.40
N LYS A 271 0.80 7.50 15.63
CA LYS A 271 2.08 7.93 16.22
C LYS A 271 3.32 7.49 15.43
N LEU A 272 3.15 7.22 14.13
CA LEU A 272 4.25 6.85 13.23
C LEU A 272 5.02 8.07 12.71
N ILE A 273 4.39 9.24 12.71
CA ILE A 273 5.00 10.57 12.46
C ILE A 273 4.56 11.54 13.55
N LYS A 274 5.40 12.52 13.87
CA LYS A 274 5.13 13.58 14.85
C LYS A 274 4.52 14.80 14.18
N VAL A 275 5.00 15.14 12.98
CA VAL A 275 4.57 16.29 12.18
C VAL A 275 4.00 15.77 10.87
N LYS A 276 2.85 16.32 10.46
CA LYS A 276 2.22 15.98 9.18
C LYS A 276 2.98 16.68 8.04
N PRO A 277 3.63 15.94 7.12
CA PRO A 277 4.24 16.56 5.96
C PRO A 277 3.15 17.15 5.04
N THR A 278 3.46 18.30 4.42
CA THR A 278 2.63 18.89 3.37
C THR A 278 2.91 18.25 2.02
N LEU A 279 2.06 18.53 1.02
CA LEU A 279 2.33 18.05 -0.35
C LEU A 279 3.65 18.62 -0.91
N ASN A 280 4.03 19.84 -0.52
CA ASN A 280 5.31 20.43 -0.92
C ASN A 280 6.52 19.74 -0.29
N ASP A 281 6.35 19.15 0.90
CA ASP A 281 7.41 18.37 1.53
C ASP A 281 7.60 17.00 0.84
N LEU A 282 6.56 16.49 0.17
CA LEU A 282 6.56 15.17 -0.45
C LEU A 282 6.85 15.20 -1.95
N PHE A 283 6.38 16.22 -2.66
CA PHE A 283 6.45 16.29 -4.12
C PHE A 283 7.05 17.61 -4.60
N PRO A 284 7.83 17.62 -5.69
CA PRO A 284 8.31 18.87 -6.29
C PRO A 284 7.14 19.79 -6.66
N VAL A 285 7.29 21.08 -6.42
CA VAL A 285 6.23 22.09 -6.65
C VAL A 285 5.75 22.08 -8.11
N GLU A 286 6.67 21.95 -9.06
CA GLU A 286 6.35 21.86 -10.48
C GLU A 286 5.50 20.62 -10.83
N SER A 287 5.58 19.57 -10.04
CA SER A 287 4.78 18.34 -10.25
C SER A 287 3.28 18.50 -9.89
N HIS A 288 2.93 19.58 -9.18
CA HIS A 288 1.54 19.83 -8.79
C HIS A 288 0.62 20.12 -9.98
N GLN A 289 1.18 20.53 -11.10
CA GLN A 289 0.44 20.80 -12.34
C GLN A 289 0.45 19.63 -13.33
N TRP A 290 1.19 18.55 -13.04
CA TRP A 290 1.27 17.43 -13.97
C TRP A 290 -0.06 16.69 -14.06
N ARG A 291 -0.52 16.48 -15.28
CA ARG A 291 -1.77 15.77 -15.62
C ARG A 291 -1.50 14.76 -16.72
N GLU A 292 -2.29 13.69 -16.75
CA GLU A 292 -2.28 12.67 -17.79
C GLU A 292 -2.93 13.14 -19.09
#